data_f9c522599f4dc3032311ac956dc49308
#
_entry.id   f9c522599f4dc3032311ac956dc49308
#
_cell.length_a   1.000
_cell.length_b   1.000
_cell.length_c   1.000
_cell.angle_alpha   90.00
_cell.angle_beta   90.00
_cell.angle_gamma   90.00
#
_symmetry.space_group_name_H-M   'P 1'
#
loop_
_entity.id
_entity.type
_entity.pdbx_description
1 polymer ?
#
loop_
_entity_poly.entity_id
_entity_poly.type
_entity_poly.pdbx_seq_one_letter_code
_entity_poly.pdbx_strand_id
1 'polypeptide(L)'
;MSLIPTFELSTSPGPWASMWAVLRAQRKRPGPVQALNPVCWVLPSVTLDAQAIAAYKRVCACPEEQGVPLLYPQMLTFPLVMAYLASADCPWPAMGTVHLANHVQQHAPLHAGDDLRIELHSGQLQAHDKGQVFSLDFQVFKQDQLVWTATQTLLRLGVSQAAGTPYESAVEATQALSLQTMWNVGSNIGRRYGRVSGDMNPIHLSTLSAKLLGFRRAIAHGMWTQARALSAMLPRQALAQAEVLTEFKTPLFLPARVSLWSAPMGHEALRPSALFEVRNARGDKPHLRARLSYQVK
;
A
#
# COMPACT_ATOMS: atom_id res chain seq x y z
N MET A 1 -30.60 6.43 10.03
CA MET A 1 -29.20 6.20 9.65
C MET A 1 -28.50 7.55 9.73
N SER A 2 -27.50 7.71 10.58
CA SER A 2 -26.68 8.93 10.65
C SER A 2 -25.90 9.05 9.32
N LEU A 3 -25.96 10.19 8.66
CA LEU A 3 -25.18 10.46 7.46
C LEU A 3 -23.69 10.44 7.84
N ILE A 4 -22.89 9.66 7.11
CA ILE A 4 -21.43 9.63 7.28
C ILE A 4 -20.87 10.98 6.82
N PRO A 5 -20.12 11.71 7.66
CA PRO A 5 -19.46 12.94 7.28
C PRO A 5 -18.57 12.72 6.05
N THR A 6 -18.80 13.51 4.99
CA THR A 6 -18.06 13.41 3.76
C THR A 6 -17.24 14.68 3.53
N PHE A 7 -15.94 14.52 3.27
CA PHE A 7 -14.99 15.58 3.03
C PHE A 7 -14.42 15.46 1.61
N GLU A 8 -14.51 16.53 0.86
CA GLU A 8 -14.02 16.57 -0.52
C GLU A 8 -12.69 17.30 -0.60
N LEU A 9 -11.70 16.69 -1.26
CA LEU A 9 -10.47 17.35 -1.66
C LEU A 9 -10.64 17.82 -3.11
N SER A 10 -10.86 19.11 -3.30
CA SER A 10 -10.99 19.71 -4.64
C SER A 10 -9.74 19.58 -5.51
N THR A 11 -8.57 19.50 -4.88
CA THR A 11 -7.27 19.25 -5.52
C THR A 11 -6.40 18.38 -4.64
N SER A 12 -5.57 17.55 -5.27
CA SER A 12 -4.56 16.78 -4.54
C SER A 12 -3.50 17.73 -3.96
N PRO A 13 -3.37 17.83 -2.62
CA PRO A 13 -2.32 18.65 -2.03
C PRO A 13 -0.96 18.07 -2.43
N GLY A 14 -0.02 18.97 -2.73
CA GLY A 14 1.34 18.56 -3.06
C GLY A 14 2.00 17.78 -1.90
N PRO A 15 3.00 16.92 -2.18
CA PRO A 15 3.62 16.02 -1.18
C PRO A 15 4.14 16.75 0.06
N TRP A 16 4.70 17.95 -0.11
CA TRP A 16 5.21 18.78 0.98
C TRP A 16 4.10 19.37 1.85
N ALA A 17 3.00 19.84 1.24
CA ALA A 17 1.84 20.34 2.00
C ALA A 17 1.21 19.23 2.85
N SER A 18 1.05 18.04 2.28
CA SER A 18 0.58 16.84 2.98
C SER A 18 1.49 16.47 4.15
N MET A 19 2.81 16.51 3.96
CA MET A 19 3.78 16.23 5.01
C MET A 19 3.70 17.25 6.15
N TRP A 20 3.59 18.54 5.85
CA TRP A 20 3.44 19.58 6.88
C TRP A 20 2.14 19.42 7.68
N ALA A 21 1.03 19.09 7.04
CA ALA A 21 -0.22 18.81 7.73
C ALA A 21 -0.08 17.66 8.74
N VAL A 22 0.53 16.55 8.30
CA VAL A 22 0.82 15.39 9.15
C VAL A 22 1.78 15.72 10.30
N LEU A 23 2.83 16.52 10.05
CA LEU A 23 3.75 16.94 11.11
C LEU A 23 3.04 17.78 12.19
N ARG A 24 2.11 18.66 11.83
CA ARG A 24 1.29 19.40 12.80
C ARG A 24 0.42 18.47 13.64
N ALA A 25 -0.09 17.41 13.04
CA ALA A 25 -0.93 16.41 13.70
C ALA A 25 -0.16 15.48 14.67
N GLN A 26 1.17 15.56 14.77
CA GLN A 26 1.98 14.75 15.71
C GLN A 26 1.69 15.05 17.19
N ARG A 27 1.01 16.14 17.50
CA ARG A 27 0.61 16.50 18.88
C ARG A 27 -0.56 15.70 19.44
N LYS A 28 -1.20 14.87 18.62
CA LYS A 28 -2.33 14.02 19.06
C LYS A 28 -1.92 13.10 20.21
N ARG A 29 -2.74 13.07 21.24
CA ARG A 29 -2.56 12.24 22.44
C ARG A 29 -3.92 11.65 22.81
N PRO A 30 -4.43 10.69 22.02
CA PRO A 30 -5.72 10.09 22.32
C PRO A 30 -5.64 9.27 23.60
N GLY A 31 -6.76 9.22 24.33
CA GLY A 31 -7.03 8.20 25.30
C GLY A 31 -7.31 6.84 24.63
N PRO A 32 -7.87 5.86 25.39
CA PRO A 32 -8.34 4.61 24.80
C PRO A 32 -9.38 4.88 23.70
N VAL A 33 -9.14 4.32 22.50
CA VAL A 33 -10.03 4.47 21.34
C VAL A 33 -10.77 3.16 21.15
N GLN A 34 -12.10 3.19 21.19
CA GLN A 34 -12.96 2.00 21.08
C GLN A 34 -13.48 1.80 19.64
N ALA A 35 -13.59 2.87 18.87
CA ALA A 35 -14.02 2.85 17.47
C ALA A 35 -13.40 4.03 16.72
N LEU A 36 -13.25 3.92 15.40
CA LEU A 36 -12.97 5.06 14.54
C LEU A 36 -14.24 5.85 14.28
N ASN A 37 -14.12 7.17 14.14
CA ASN A 37 -15.21 7.98 13.61
C ASN A 37 -15.48 7.56 12.16
N PRO A 38 -16.71 7.18 11.79
CA PRO A 38 -17.08 6.90 10.42
C PRO A 38 -16.94 8.18 9.58
N VAL A 39 -16.03 8.18 8.61
CA VAL A 39 -15.81 9.31 7.70
C VAL A 39 -15.55 8.83 6.28
N CYS A 40 -15.91 9.66 5.31
CA CYS A 40 -15.61 9.48 3.90
C CYS A 40 -14.80 10.69 3.40
N TRP A 41 -13.65 10.44 2.80
CA TRP A 41 -12.84 11.43 2.10
C TRP A 41 -12.86 11.14 0.61
N VAL A 42 -13.12 12.15 -0.22
CA VAL A 42 -13.36 12.00 -1.66
C VAL A 42 -12.40 12.86 -2.48
N LEU A 43 -11.81 12.27 -3.50
CA LEU A 43 -11.25 12.96 -4.67
C LEU A 43 -12.25 12.78 -5.81
N PRO A 44 -12.99 13.83 -6.21
CA PRO A 44 -14.12 13.68 -7.11
C PRO A 44 -13.72 13.39 -8.56
N SER A 45 -12.52 13.81 -8.97
CA SER A 45 -11.99 13.63 -10.32
C SER A 45 -10.46 13.53 -10.28
N VAL A 46 -9.93 12.43 -10.81
CA VAL A 46 -8.49 12.20 -10.99
C VAL A 46 -8.28 11.52 -12.32
N THR A 47 -7.71 12.24 -13.29
CA THR A 47 -7.39 11.66 -14.59
C THR A 47 -6.13 10.81 -14.54
N LEU A 48 -6.16 9.62 -15.12
CA LEU A 48 -5.02 8.72 -15.24
C LEU A 48 -4.02 9.24 -16.28
N ASP A 49 -3.00 9.96 -15.83
CA ASP A 49 -1.96 10.54 -16.68
C ASP A 49 -1.00 9.48 -17.23
N ALA A 50 -0.87 9.41 -18.57
CA ALA A 50 -0.03 8.43 -19.25
C ALA A 50 1.47 8.56 -18.89
N GLN A 51 1.97 9.77 -18.69
CA GLN A 51 3.37 10.01 -18.36
C GLN A 51 3.67 9.58 -16.93
N ALA A 52 2.75 9.85 -15.99
CA ALA A 52 2.87 9.40 -14.61
C ALA A 52 2.80 7.86 -14.51
N ILE A 53 1.91 7.20 -15.25
CA ILE A 53 1.86 5.73 -15.36
C ILE A 53 3.18 5.20 -15.89
N ALA A 54 3.72 5.75 -16.97
CA ALA A 54 5.00 5.32 -17.53
C ALA A 54 6.17 5.53 -16.54
N ALA A 55 6.18 6.64 -15.79
CA ALA A 55 7.16 6.89 -14.74
C ALA A 55 7.10 5.85 -13.63
N TYR A 56 5.89 5.50 -13.17
CA TYR A 56 5.67 4.43 -12.19
C TYR A 56 6.15 3.08 -12.70
N LYS A 57 5.77 2.70 -13.93
CA LYS A 57 6.23 1.44 -14.55
C LYS A 57 7.75 1.33 -14.56
N ARG A 58 8.47 2.39 -14.96
CA ARG A 58 9.95 2.40 -14.95
C ARG A 58 10.54 2.21 -13.55
N VAL A 59 9.92 2.77 -12.51
CA VAL A 59 10.43 2.64 -11.12
C VAL A 59 10.12 1.27 -10.53
N CYS A 60 8.98 0.69 -10.86
CA CYS A 60 8.53 -0.61 -10.37
C CYS A 60 8.90 -1.77 -11.29
N ALA A 61 9.51 -1.49 -12.47
CA ALA A 61 9.84 -2.45 -13.51
C ALA A 61 8.62 -3.24 -14.01
N CYS A 62 7.46 -2.56 -14.12
CA CYS A 62 6.27 -3.16 -14.71
C CYS A 62 6.39 -3.23 -16.23
N PRO A 63 5.95 -4.33 -16.87
CA PRO A 63 5.89 -4.45 -18.33
C PRO A 63 5.02 -3.37 -18.96
N GLU A 64 5.42 -2.86 -20.14
CA GLU A 64 4.64 -1.83 -20.85
C GLU A 64 3.28 -2.35 -21.30
N GLU A 65 3.20 -3.61 -21.67
CA GLU A 65 2.00 -4.28 -22.20
C GLU A 65 0.91 -4.48 -21.16
N GLN A 66 1.22 -4.37 -19.87
CA GLN A 66 0.24 -4.54 -18.79
C GLN A 66 -0.84 -3.45 -18.72
N GLY A 67 -0.71 -2.35 -19.45
CA GLY A 67 -1.62 -1.21 -19.30
C GLY A 67 -1.37 -0.46 -17.98
N VAL A 68 -2.42 -0.08 -17.25
CA VAL A 68 -2.30 0.52 -15.91
C VAL A 68 -1.95 -0.57 -14.89
N PRO A 69 -0.82 -0.46 -14.16
CA PRO A 69 -0.44 -1.47 -13.18
C PRO A 69 -1.46 -1.61 -12.03
N LEU A 70 -1.69 -2.84 -11.55
CA LEU A 70 -2.67 -3.17 -10.50
C LEU A 70 -2.59 -2.25 -9.26
N LEU A 71 -1.39 -1.86 -8.85
CA LEU A 71 -1.19 -1.00 -7.66
C LEU A 71 -1.10 0.49 -8.00
N TYR A 72 -1.24 0.89 -9.26
CA TYR A 72 -1.15 2.30 -9.61
C TYR A 72 -2.25 3.15 -8.95
N PRO A 73 -3.53 2.72 -8.88
CA PRO A 73 -4.56 3.48 -8.18
C PRO A 73 -4.25 3.73 -6.70
N GLN A 74 -3.52 2.82 -6.03
CA GLN A 74 -3.12 3.01 -4.62
C GLN A 74 -2.29 4.28 -4.40
N MET A 75 -1.49 4.71 -5.39
CA MET A 75 -0.74 5.96 -5.27
C MET A 75 -1.66 7.18 -5.30
N LEU A 76 -2.73 7.11 -6.07
CA LEU A 76 -3.71 8.19 -6.19
C LEU A 76 -4.52 8.37 -4.89
N THR A 77 -4.58 7.34 -4.04
CA THR A 77 -5.24 7.41 -2.72
C THR A 77 -4.38 8.11 -1.67
N PHE A 78 -3.07 8.27 -1.90
CA PHE A 78 -2.13 8.80 -0.91
C PHE A 78 -2.51 10.18 -0.36
N PRO A 79 -2.99 11.16 -1.16
CA PRO A 79 -3.47 12.44 -0.64
C PRO A 79 -4.61 12.32 0.36
N LEU A 80 -5.56 11.38 0.13
CA LEU A 80 -6.66 11.11 1.06
C LEU A 80 -6.15 10.50 2.36
N VAL A 81 -5.20 9.57 2.29
CA VAL A 81 -4.54 8.98 3.47
C VAL A 81 -3.90 10.09 4.31
N MET A 82 -3.16 11.00 3.68
CA MET A 82 -2.48 12.10 4.38
C MET A 82 -3.48 13.08 4.99
N ALA A 83 -4.59 13.38 4.29
CA ALA A 83 -5.67 14.22 4.80
C ALA A 83 -6.33 13.58 6.02
N TYR A 84 -6.70 12.30 5.94
CA TYR A 84 -7.25 11.55 7.07
C TYR A 84 -6.29 11.51 8.26
N LEU A 85 -5.03 11.14 8.06
CA LEU A 85 -4.03 11.09 9.13
C LEU A 85 -3.78 12.47 9.77
N ALA A 86 -3.97 13.55 9.03
CA ALA A 86 -3.87 14.92 9.55
C ALA A 86 -5.14 15.41 10.26
N SER A 87 -6.31 14.87 9.93
CA SER A 87 -7.62 15.30 10.44
C SER A 87 -7.81 14.95 11.93
N ALA A 88 -8.83 15.52 12.55
CA ALA A 88 -9.27 15.17 13.90
C ALA A 88 -9.87 13.76 13.98
N ASP A 89 -10.36 13.21 12.87
CA ASP A 89 -11.01 11.91 12.81
C ASP A 89 -10.02 10.74 12.95
N CYS A 90 -8.76 10.94 12.57
CA CYS A 90 -7.70 10.00 12.90
C CYS A 90 -7.19 10.27 14.33
N PRO A 91 -7.38 9.35 15.27
CA PRO A 91 -7.01 9.60 16.67
C PRO A 91 -5.49 9.62 16.90
N TRP A 92 -4.71 8.97 16.05
CA TRP A 92 -3.27 8.79 16.28
C TRP A 92 -2.41 9.67 15.35
N PRO A 93 -1.19 10.03 15.80
CA PRO A 93 -0.22 10.64 14.91
C PRO A 93 0.28 9.64 13.87
N ALA A 94 0.60 10.13 12.66
CA ALA A 94 1.11 9.29 11.58
C ALA A 94 2.49 8.68 11.90
N MET A 95 3.37 9.41 12.61
CA MET A 95 4.67 8.86 13.05
C MET A 95 4.46 7.73 14.05
N GLY A 96 5.14 6.61 13.82
CA GLY A 96 4.95 5.37 14.59
C GLY A 96 3.75 4.55 14.12
N THR A 97 3.14 4.92 13.00
CA THR A 97 2.18 4.08 12.27
C THR A 97 2.90 3.41 11.12
N VAL A 98 2.75 2.10 11.01
CA VAL A 98 3.39 1.28 9.98
C VAL A 98 2.34 0.56 9.13
N HIS A 99 2.64 0.38 7.85
CA HIS A 99 1.80 -0.37 6.92
C HIS A 99 1.98 -1.86 7.19
N LEU A 100 0.94 -2.53 7.67
CA LEU A 100 0.97 -3.93 8.08
C LEU A 100 0.52 -4.86 6.97
N ALA A 101 -0.60 -4.54 6.30
CA ALA A 101 -1.13 -5.31 5.19
C ALA A 101 -1.83 -4.44 4.15
N ASN A 102 -1.95 -4.96 2.94
CA ASN A 102 -2.64 -4.30 1.84
C ASN A 102 -3.41 -5.35 1.02
N HIS A 103 -4.72 -5.22 0.95
CA HIS A 103 -5.60 -6.03 0.13
C HIS A 103 -6.08 -5.18 -1.03
N VAL A 104 -5.85 -5.61 -2.26
CA VAL A 104 -6.20 -4.88 -3.48
C VAL A 104 -6.97 -5.78 -4.41
N GLN A 105 -8.07 -5.25 -4.97
CA GLN A 105 -8.87 -5.93 -5.98
C GLN A 105 -9.12 -4.99 -7.16
N GLN A 106 -8.79 -5.45 -8.36
CA GLN A 106 -9.19 -4.82 -9.61
C GLN A 106 -10.40 -5.56 -10.16
N HIS A 107 -11.50 -4.84 -10.36
CA HIS A 107 -12.77 -5.38 -10.86
C HIS A 107 -12.93 -5.17 -12.37
N ALA A 108 -12.29 -4.14 -12.92
CA ALA A 108 -12.27 -3.84 -14.34
C ALA A 108 -10.94 -3.21 -14.78
N PRO A 109 -10.53 -3.36 -16.04
CA PRO A 109 -9.31 -2.75 -16.56
C PRO A 109 -9.36 -1.22 -16.53
N LEU A 110 -8.24 -0.61 -16.21
CA LEU A 110 -8.04 0.85 -16.28
C LEU A 110 -7.13 1.21 -17.45
N HIS A 111 -7.34 2.40 -18.01
CA HIS A 111 -6.58 2.92 -19.14
C HIS A 111 -6.10 4.34 -18.87
N ALA A 112 -5.01 4.73 -19.48
CA ALA A 112 -4.59 6.13 -19.49
C ALA A 112 -5.70 7.00 -20.09
N GLY A 113 -5.96 8.15 -19.47
CA GLY A 113 -7.05 9.05 -19.84
C GLY A 113 -8.37 8.78 -19.12
N ASP A 114 -8.52 7.64 -18.41
CA ASP A 114 -9.68 7.43 -17.56
C ASP A 114 -9.76 8.50 -16.45
N ASP A 115 -10.97 9.02 -16.23
CA ASP A 115 -11.26 9.89 -15.10
C ASP A 115 -11.91 9.10 -13.98
N LEU A 116 -11.35 9.22 -12.77
CA LEU A 116 -11.70 8.40 -11.63
C LEU A 116 -12.19 9.25 -10.46
N ARG A 117 -13.23 8.79 -9.79
CA ARG A 117 -13.61 9.24 -8.44
C ARG A 117 -13.04 8.27 -7.42
N ILE A 118 -12.37 8.79 -6.40
CA ILE A 118 -11.70 7.97 -5.37
C ILE A 118 -12.27 8.33 -4.01
N GLU A 119 -12.65 7.31 -3.27
CA GLU A 119 -13.15 7.43 -1.90
C GLU A 119 -12.24 6.69 -0.92
N LEU A 120 -12.05 7.28 0.26
CA LEU A 120 -11.45 6.67 1.43
C LEU A 120 -12.47 6.65 2.55
N HIS A 121 -12.70 5.49 3.12
CA HIS A 121 -13.54 5.29 4.30
C HIS A 121 -12.68 4.83 5.48
N SER A 122 -12.98 5.34 6.69
CA SER A 122 -12.42 4.76 7.91
C SER A 122 -12.99 3.36 8.11
N GLY A 123 -12.12 2.40 8.38
CA GLY A 123 -12.49 0.99 8.51
C GLY A 123 -12.60 0.55 9.97
N GLN A 124 -12.03 -0.60 10.29
CA GLN A 124 -12.20 -1.30 11.57
C GLN A 124 -10.96 -1.18 12.46
N LEU A 125 -11.16 -1.42 13.77
CA LEU A 125 -10.10 -1.61 14.74
C LEU A 125 -9.87 -3.09 15.01
N GLN A 126 -8.59 -3.46 15.20
CA GLN A 126 -8.19 -4.80 15.65
C GLN A 126 -7.06 -4.66 16.67
N ALA A 127 -7.08 -5.53 17.69
CA ALA A 127 -6.04 -5.55 18.71
C ALA A 127 -4.76 -6.24 18.18
N HIS A 128 -3.58 -5.72 18.55
CA HIS A 128 -2.30 -6.33 18.22
C HIS A 128 -1.34 -6.17 19.41
N ASP A 129 -0.45 -7.15 19.64
CA ASP A 129 0.50 -7.14 20.75
C ASP A 129 1.41 -5.91 20.80
N LYS A 130 1.66 -5.29 19.63
CA LYS A 130 2.53 -4.10 19.50
C LYS A 130 1.77 -2.78 19.46
N GLY A 131 0.42 -2.81 19.51
CA GLY A 131 -0.38 -1.60 19.45
C GLY A 131 -1.76 -1.79 18.84
N GLN A 132 -2.30 -0.74 18.23
CA GLN A 132 -3.63 -0.72 17.62
C GLN A 132 -3.56 -0.88 16.11
N VAL A 133 -4.20 -1.88 15.57
CA VAL A 133 -4.44 -2.02 14.13
C VAL A 133 -5.72 -1.27 13.77
N PHE A 134 -5.70 -0.60 12.63
CA PHE A 134 -6.86 0.02 12.01
C PHE A 134 -6.76 -0.06 10.49
N SER A 135 -7.90 -0.08 9.82
CA SER A 135 -7.96 -0.12 8.36
C SER A 135 -8.48 1.17 7.75
N LEU A 136 -8.08 1.41 6.49
CA LEU A 136 -8.62 2.41 5.59
C LEU A 136 -9.08 1.69 4.34
N ASP A 137 -10.34 1.87 3.98
CA ASP A 137 -10.96 1.21 2.84
C ASP A 137 -11.11 2.19 1.69
N PHE A 138 -10.69 1.78 0.50
CA PHE A 138 -10.68 2.61 -0.70
C PHE A 138 -11.61 2.02 -1.76
N GLN A 139 -12.34 2.90 -2.41
CA GLN A 139 -13.19 2.59 -3.56
C GLN A 139 -12.83 3.54 -4.70
N VAL A 140 -12.63 2.98 -5.88
CA VAL A 140 -12.33 3.75 -7.09
C VAL A 140 -13.40 3.48 -8.13
N PHE A 141 -14.01 4.56 -8.60
CA PHE A 141 -15.10 4.52 -9.55
C PHE A 141 -14.68 5.17 -10.87
N LYS A 142 -15.14 4.59 -11.97
CA LYS A 142 -15.10 5.16 -13.30
C LYS A 142 -16.54 5.25 -13.81
N GLN A 143 -17.06 6.45 -14.09
CA GLN A 143 -18.47 6.65 -14.50
C GLN A 143 -19.45 5.89 -13.58
N ASP A 144 -19.30 6.06 -12.26
CA ASP A 144 -20.06 5.40 -11.19
C ASP A 144 -19.95 3.87 -11.12
N GLN A 145 -19.18 3.23 -11.99
CA GLN A 145 -18.84 1.82 -11.88
C GLN A 145 -17.67 1.63 -10.95
N LEU A 146 -17.81 0.76 -9.94
CA LEU A 146 -16.71 0.34 -9.07
C LEU A 146 -15.70 -0.48 -9.87
N VAL A 147 -14.49 0.02 -10.05
CA VAL A 147 -13.45 -0.60 -10.89
C VAL A 147 -12.26 -1.13 -10.11
N TRP A 148 -12.05 -0.62 -8.87
CA TRP A 148 -10.94 -1.02 -8.04
C TRP A 148 -11.24 -0.74 -6.57
N THR A 149 -10.78 -1.63 -5.68
CA THR A 149 -10.88 -1.46 -4.23
C THR A 149 -9.56 -1.79 -3.55
N ALA A 150 -9.34 -1.22 -2.37
CA ALA A 150 -8.28 -1.68 -1.48
C ALA A 150 -8.65 -1.48 -0.02
N THR A 151 -8.07 -2.33 0.83
CA THR A 151 -8.00 -2.13 2.28
C THR A 151 -6.55 -2.01 2.70
N GLN A 152 -6.19 -0.85 3.20
CA GLN A 152 -4.87 -0.60 3.79
C GLN A 152 -4.95 -0.83 5.31
N THR A 153 -4.25 -1.82 5.82
CA THR A 153 -4.19 -2.13 7.25
C THR A 153 -2.94 -1.50 7.85
N LEU A 154 -3.15 -0.67 8.85
CA LEU A 154 -2.12 0.12 9.52
C LEU A 154 -1.99 -0.30 10.98
N LEU A 155 -0.77 -0.38 11.49
CA LEU A 155 -0.48 -0.63 12.90
C LEU A 155 0.09 0.63 13.55
N ARG A 156 -0.64 1.20 14.49
CA ARG A 156 -0.13 2.24 15.38
C ARG A 156 0.62 1.58 16.54
N LEU A 157 1.93 1.73 16.56
CA LEU A 157 2.78 1.16 17.60
C LEU A 157 2.60 1.86 18.95
N GLY A 158 2.75 1.08 20.04
CA GLY A 158 2.80 1.60 21.40
C GLY A 158 1.45 1.93 22.05
N VAL A 159 0.33 1.50 21.47
CA VAL A 159 -1.00 1.57 22.12
C VAL A 159 -1.15 0.38 23.06
N SER A 160 -1.30 0.62 24.36
CA SER A 160 -1.33 -0.42 25.40
C SER A 160 -2.71 -1.06 25.60
N GLN A 161 -3.78 -0.37 25.23
CA GLN A 161 -5.17 -0.84 25.38
C GLN A 161 -5.81 -0.88 23.99
N ALA A 162 -5.34 -1.80 23.14
CA ALA A 162 -5.86 -1.97 21.81
C ALA A 162 -7.28 -2.54 21.84
N ALA A 163 -8.20 -1.92 21.09
CA ALA A 163 -9.58 -2.33 20.94
C ALA A 163 -9.83 -3.19 19.71
N GLY A 164 -10.94 -3.88 19.68
CA GLY A 164 -11.38 -4.75 18.59
C GLY A 164 -10.95 -6.21 18.76
N THR A 165 -11.29 -7.04 17.77
CA THR A 165 -10.88 -8.44 17.71
C THR A 165 -9.37 -8.55 17.48
N PRO A 166 -8.70 -9.63 17.94
CA PRO A 166 -7.29 -9.85 17.63
C PRO A 166 -7.02 -9.80 16.12
N TYR A 167 -5.92 -9.14 15.74
CA TYR A 167 -5.44 -9.15 14.36
C TYR A 167 -4.83 -10.51 14.06
N GLU A 168 -5.33 -11.15 13.01
CA GLU A 168 -4.82 -12.41 12.50
C GLU A 168 -4.13 -12.20 11.14
N SER A 169 -3.02 -12.93 10.93
CA SER A 169 -2.31 -12.90 9.65
C SER A 169 -3.18 -13.55 8.57
N ALA A 170 -3.52 -12.78 7.55
CA ALA A 170 -4.36 -13.25 6.45
C ALA A 170 -3.58 -14.05 5.39
N VAL A 171 -2.23 -14.00 5.43
CA VAL A 171 -1.36 -14.72 4.49
C VAL A 171 -0.35 -15.57 5.25
N GLU A 172 -0.64 -16.84 5.38
CA GLU A 172 0.29 -17.81 5.99
C GLU A 172 1.17 -18.52 4.95
N ALA A 173 2.36 -18.97 5.38
CA ALA A 173 3.24 -19.79 4.57
C ALA A 173 2.78 -21.25 4.62
N THR A 174 1.74 -21.58 3.87
CA THR A 174 1.12 -22.91 3.87
C THR A 174 1.76 -23.89 2.88
N GLN A 175 2.70 -23.41 2.04
CA GLN A 175 3.30 -24.18 0.95
C GLN A 175 4.81 -23.96 0.88
N ALA A 176 5.54 -24.94 0.36
CA ALA A 176 6.94 -24.79 0.01
C ALA A 176 7.08 -23.82 -1.17
N LEU A 177 7.98 -22.86 -1.05
CA LEU A 177 8.26 -21.85 -2.08
C LEU A 177 9.59 -22.15 -2.74
N SER A 178 9.66 -21.97 -4.06
CA SER A 178 10.87 -22.09 -4.86
C SER A 178 11.39 -20.71 -5.27
N LEU A 179 12.72 -20.55 -5.32
CA LEU A 179 13.38 -19.34 -5.78
C LEU A 179 13.05 -19.09 -7.27
N GLN A 180 12.49 -17.92 -7.56
CA GLN A 180 12.16 -17.51 -8.93
C GLN A 180 13.22 -16.60 -9.52
N THR A 181 13.61 -15.57 -8.78
CA THR A 181 14.59 -14.58 -9.25
C THR A 181 15.18 -13.81 -8.08
N MET A 182 16.26 -13.10 -8.35
CA MET A 182 16.91 -12.19 -7.42
C MET A 182 17.19 -10.85 -8.09
N TRP A 183 17.15 -9.76 -7.33
CA TRP A 183 17.55 -8.44 -7.84
C TRP A 183 18.22 -7.57 -6.79
N ASN A 184 19.03 -6.64 -7.26
CA ASN A 184 19.66 -5.63 -6.44
C ASN A 184 18.72 -4.43 -6.26
N VAL A 185 18.64 -3.91 -5.04
CA VAL A 185 17.87 -2.74 -4.66
C VAL A 185 18.81 -1.61 -4.33
N GLY A 186 18.87 -0.60 -5.20
CA GLY A 186 19.78 0.53 -5.05
C GLY A 186 19.40 1.44 -3.88
N SER A 187 20.37 2.16 -3.34
CA SER A 187 20.19 3.11 -2.22
C SER A 187 19.24 4.27 -2.56
N ASN A 188 19.02 4.56 -3.85
CA ASN A 188 18.19 5.67 -4.31
C ASN A 188 16.73 5.30 -4.58
N ILE A 189 16.34 4.02 -4.41
CA ILE A 189 15.00 3.56 -4.77
C ILE A 189 13.90 4.26 -3.96
N GLY A 190 14.16 4.56 -2.68
CA GLY A 190 13.23 5.31 -1.85
C GLY A 190 12.90 6.68 -2.45
N ARG A 191 13.93 7.44 -2.87
CA ARG A 191 13.72 8.74 -3.54
C ARG A 191 13.03 8.61 -4.91
N ARG A 192 13.40 7.59 -5.69
CA ARG A 192 12.78 7.35 -7.01
C ARG A 192 11.30 7.03 -6.87
N TYR A 193 10.95 6.15 -5.95
CA TYR A 193 9.56 5.79 -5.70
C TYR A 193 8.78 6.94 -5.05
N GLY A 194 9.37 7.64 -4.07
CA GLY A 194 8.74 8.80 -3.44
C GLY A 194 8.33 9.89 -4.44
N ARG A 195 9.13 10.12 -5.50
CA ARG A 195 8.78 11.09 -6.56
C ARG A 195 7.56 10.69 -7.38
N VAL A 196 7.33 9.40 -7.61
CA VAL A 196 6.19 8.91 -8.40
C VAL A 196 4.96 8.61 -7.55
N SER A 197 5.16 8.31 -6.26
CA SER A 197 4.05 7.97 -5.35
C SER A 197 3.58 9.15 -4.49
N GLY A 198 4.37 10.23 -4.41
CA GLY A 198 4.11 11.32 -3.48
C GLY A 198 4.54 11.03 -2.03
N ASP A 199 4.90 9.78 -1.68
CA ASP A 199 5.35 9.42 -0.34
C ASP A 199 6.80 9.83 -0.12
N MET A 200 6.98 11.06 0.39
CA MET A 200 8.27 11.66 0.72
C MET A 200 8.67 11.47 2.18
N ASN A 201 8.19 10.41 2.84
CA ASN A 201 8.55 10.12 4.22
C ASN A 201 10.09 10.00 4.36
N PRO A 202 10.72 10.77 5.26
CA PRO A 202 12.17 10.83 5.40
C PRO A 202 12.87 9.50 5.66
N ILE A 203 12.16 8.49 6.21
CA ILE A 203 12.73 7.15 6.44
C ILE A 203 13.16 6.45 5.14
N HIS A 204 12.61 6.88 3.99
CA HIS A 204 12.90 6.32 2.68
C HIS A 204 13.93 7.13 1.88
N LEU A 205 14.18 8.38 2.26
CA LEU A 205 14.93 9.31 1.40
C LEU A 205 16.45 9.20 1.55
N SER A 206 16.93 9.05 2.79
CA SER A 206 18.36 8.93 3.07
C SER A 206 18.63 8.18 4.36
N THR A 207 19.85 7.65 4.50
CA THR A 207 20.28 7.03 5.75
C THR A 207 20.35 8.03 6.90
N LEU A 208 20.69 9.29 6.64
CA LEU A 208 20.74 10.31 7.67
C LEU A 208 19.35 10.62 8.22
N SER A 209 18.38 10.91 7.35
CA SER A 209 17.00 11.19 7.77
C SER A 209 16.34 9.99 8.44
N ALA A 210 16.63 8.77 7.97
CA ALA A 210 16.14 7.55 8.59
C ALA A 210 16.70 7.33 10.00
N LYS A 211 17.99 7.63 10.23
CA LYS A 211 18.62 7.53 11.56
C LYS A 211 17.99 8.50 12.56
N LEU A 212 17.65 9.71 12.15
CA LEU A 212 16.95 10.69 13.00
C LEU A 212 15.56 10.20 13.45
N LEU A 213 14.97 9.25 12.70
CA LEU A 213 13.67 8.64 12.99
C LEU A 213 13.78 7.21 13.56
N GLY A 214 14.97 6.81 14.05
CA GLY A 214 15.18 5.54 14.76
C GLY A 214 15.50 4.34 13.88
N PHE A 215 15.70 4.51 12.57
CA PHE A 215 16.09 3.43 11.67
C PHE A 215 17.59 3.43 11.42
N ARG A 216 18.22 2.27 11.40
CA ARG A 216 19.68 2.14 11.17
C ARG A 216 20.15 2.60 9.79
N ARG A 217 19.28 2.52 8.76
CA ARG A 217 19.50 2.95 7.36
C ARG A 217 18.15 3.33 6.73
N ALA A 218 18.19 3.97 5.56
CA ALA A 218 16.98 4.14 4.76
C ALA A 218 16.34 2.79 4.43
N ILE A 219 15.02 2.77 4.34
CA ILE A 219 14.23 1.58 3.98
C ILE A 219 13.49 1.79 2.67
N ALA A 220 13.27 0.73 1.91
CA ALA A 220 12.38 0.79 0.75
C ALA A 220 10.93 0.95 1.20
N HIS A 221 10.09 1.60 0.38
CA HIS A 221 8.65 1.59 0.58
C HIS A 221 8.12 0.16 0.45
N GLY A 222 7.24 -0.26 1.36
CA GLY A 222 6.57 -1.56 1.25
C GLY A 222 5.81 -1.69 -0.06
N MET A 223 5.10 -0.62 -0.45
CA MET A 223 4.34 -0.55 -1.71
C MET A 223 5.21 -0.69 -2.96
N TRP A 224 6.44 -0.14 -2.95
CA TRP A 224 7.40 -0.40 -4.04
C TRP A 224 7.81 -1.87 -4.08
N THR A 225 8.09 -2.47 -2.92
CA THR A 225 8.51 -3.88 -2.84
C THR A 225 7.39 -4.79 -3.36
N GLN A 226 6.13 -4.51 -3.01
CA GLN A 226 4.95 -5.20 -3.52
C GLN A 226 4.82 -5.02 -5.05
N ALA A 227 4.89 -3.79 -5.55
CA ALA A 227 4.77 -3.50 -6.97
C ALA A 227 5.87 -4.18 -7.79
N ARG A 228 7.11 -4.15 -7.29
CA ARG A 228 8.25 -4.81 -7.96
C ARG A 228 8.12 -6.33 -7.99
N ALA A 229 7.58 -6.94 -6.93
CA ALA A 229 7.29 -8.38 -6.89
C ALA A 229 6.17 -8.73 -7.87
N LEU A 230 5.07 -7.98 -7.87
CA LEU A 230 3.96 -8.18 -8.79
C LEU A 230 4.37 -8.04 -10.26
N SER A 231 5.30 -7.14 -10.58
CA SER A 231 5.82 -7.00 -11.95
C SER A 231 6.54 -8.26 -12.45
N ALA A 232 7.02 -9.10 -11.54
CA ALA A 232 7.66 -10.38 -11.88
C ALA A 232 6.69 -11.57 -11.81
N MET A 233 5.56 -11.43 -11.09
CA MET A 233 4.58 -12.49 -10.87
C MET A 233 3.41 -12.42 -11.87
N LEU A 234 3.04 -11.23 -12.30
CA LEU A 234 1.92 -11.01 -13.21
C LEU A 234 2.32 -11.25 -14.67
N PRO A 235 1.38 -11.67 -15.53
CA PRO A 235 1.63 -11.79 -16.96
C PRO A 235 1.90 -10.42 -17.59
N ARG A 236 2.52 -10.41 -18.75
CA ARG A 236 2.76 -9.17 -19.51
C ARG A 236 1.49 -8.56 -20.09
N GLN A 237 0.45 -9.35 -20.26
CA GLN A 237 -0.84 -8.95 -20.81
C GLN A 237 -1.64 -8.11 -19.81
N ALA A 238 -2.59 -7.34 -20.32
CA ALA A 238 -3.52 -6.59 -19.50
C ALA A 238 -4.43 -7.52 -18.69
N LEU A 239 -4.70 -7.15 -17.44
CA LEU A 239 -5.53 -7.91 -16.53
C LEU A 239 -7.00 -7.51 -16.68
N ALA A 240 -7.90 -8.47 -16.80
CA ALA A 240 -9.35 -8.23 -16.68
C ALA A 240 -9.73 -8.01 -15.21
N GLN A 241 -9.30 -8.92 -14.35
CA GLN A 241 -9.49 -8.87 -12.91
C GLN A 241 -8.22 -9.34 -12.20
N ALA A 242 -7.98 -8.82 -11.00
CA ALA A 242 -6.89 -9.29 -10.16
C ALA A 242 -7.18 -9.01 -8.69
N GLU A 243 -6.63 -9.86 -7.84
CA GLU A 243 -6.67 -9.69 -6.39
C GLU A 243 -5.30 -10.00 -5.80
N VAL A 244 -4.82 -9.15 -4.92
CA VAL A 244 -3.60 -9.39 -4.15
C VAL A 244 -3.80 -9.02 -2.70
N LEU A 245 -3.54 -9.96 -1.83
CA LEU A 245 -3.45 -9.75 -0.38
C LEU A 245 -1.98 -9.85 0.02
N THR A 246 -1.44 -8.78 0.59
CA THR A 246 -0.03 -8.66 0.96
C THR A 246 0.12 -8.31 2.43
N GLU A 247 1.06 -8.94 3.11
CA GLU A 247 1.52 -8.56 4.43
C GLU A 247 2.99 -8.16 4.42
N PHE A 248 3.29 -7.04 5.06
CA PHE A 248 4.64 -6.53 5.23
C PHE A 248 5.25 -7.07 6.52
N LYS A 249 6.30 -7.87 6.41
CA LYS A 249 6.86 -8.62 7.54
C LYS A 249 8.07 -7.92 8.17
N THR A 250 9.03 -7.48 7.36
CA THR A 250 10.24 -6.81 7.88
C THR A 250 10.72 -5.68 6.98
N PRO A 251 11.27 -4.59 7.55
CA PRO A 251 11.83 -3.50 6.76
C PRO A 251 12.91 -3.96 5.79
N LEU A 252 12.87 -3.48 4.56
CA LEU A 252 13.91 -3.69 3.56
C LEU A 252 14.91 -2.52 3.60
N PHE A 253 16.03 -2.71 4.30
CA PHE A 253 17.08 -1.71 4.43
C PHE A 253 17.89 -1.54 3.15
N LEU A 254 18.16 -0.30 2.76
CA LEU A 254 18.85 0.06 1.51
C LEU A 254 20.35 0.34 1.72
N PRO A 255 21.24 -0.01 0.76
CA PRO A 255 20.95 -0.89 -0.38
C PRO A 255 20.81 -2.33 0.05
N ALA A 256 20.21 -3.17 -0.82
CA ALA A 256 20.00 -4.59 -0.53
C ALA A 256 20.06 -5.46 -1.79
N ARG A 257 20.17 -6.76 -1.59
CA ARG A 257 19.81 -7.79 -2.56
C ARG A 257 18.66 -8.59 -1.98
N VAL A 258 17.65 -8.86 -2.80
CA VAL A 258 16.45 -9.60 -2.41
C VAL A 258 16.16 -10.74 -3.37
N SER A 259 15.39 -11.70 -2.91
CA SER A 259 14.97 -12.87 -3.66
C SER A 259 13.44 -12.98 -3.67
N LEU A 260 12.86 -13.34 -4.81
CA LEU A 260 11.45 -13.66 -4.99
C LEU A 260 11.29 -15.17 -4.95
N TRP A 261 10.41 -15.62 -4.12
CA TRP A 261 10.06 -17.03 -3.93
C TRP A 261 8.57 -17.20 -4.18
N SER A 262 8.16 -18.22 -4.91
CA SER A 262 6.74 -18.53 -5.11
C SER A 262 6.46 -20.03 -5.12
N ALA A 263 5.24 -20.38 -4.74
CA ALA A 263 4.68 -21.67 -5.07
C ALA A 263 4.32 -21.73 -6.56
N PRO A 264 4.24 -22.93 -7.17
CA PRO A 264 3.68 -23.09 -8.50
C PRO A 264 2.27 -22.48 -8.56
N MET A 265 1.95 -21.83 -9.68
CA MET A 265 0.60 -21.35 -9.94
C MET A 265 -0.33 -22.56 -10.07
N GLY A 266 -1.36 -22.63 -9.23
CA GLY A 266 -2.40 -23.66 -9.37
C GLY A 266 -3.21 -23.42 -10.64
N HIS A 267 -3.22 -24.39 -11.56
CA HIS A 267 -3.93 -24.30 -12.84
C HIS A 267 -5.37 -24.84 -12.78
N GLU A 268 -5.80 -25.38 -11.62
CA GLU A 268 -7.08 -26.07 -11.48
C GLU A 268 -8.30 -25.16 -11.27
N ALA A 269 -8.08 -23.84 -11.08
CA ALA A 269 -9.14 -22.88 -10.86
C ALA A 269 -9.30 -21.96 -12.07
N LEU A 270 -10.53 -21.45 -12.28
CA LEU A 270 -10.83 -20.40 -13.24
C LEU A 270 -9.97 -19.13 -13.04
N ARG A 271 -9.31 -19.00 -11.87
CA ARG A 271 -8.37 -17.95 -11.52
C ARG A 271 -7.07 -18.56 -11.01
N PRO A 272 -5.97 -18.48 -11.76
CA PRO A 272 -4.67 -18.86 -11.25
C PRO A 272 -4.35 -18.12 -9.96
N SER A 273 -3.87 -18.85 -8.94
CA SER A 273 -3.46 -18.24 -7.67
C SER A 273 -2.05 -18.67 -7.30
N ALA A 274 -1.28 -17.77 -6.73
CA ALA A 274 0.07 -18.03 -6.26
C ALA A 274 0.32 -17.40 -4.89
N LEU A 275 0.98 -18.16 -4.02
CA LEU A 275 1.62 -17.64 -2.81
C LEU A 275 3.06 -17.24 -3.17
N PHE A 276 3.48 -16.05 -2.79
CA PHE A 276 4.86 -15.61 -3.01
C PHE A 276 5.42 -14.79 -1.84
N GLU A 277 6.73 -14.74 -1.74
CA GLU A 277 7.45 -13.94 -0.77
C GLU A 277 8.61 -13.19 -1.43
N VAL A 278 8.84 -11.96 -0.98
CA VAL A 278 10.13 -11.29 -1.17
C VAL A 278 10.94 -11.48 0.09
N ARG A 279 12.10 -12.14 -0.04
CA ARG A 279 12.99 -12.44 1.08
C ARG A 279 14.32 -11.71 0.93
N ASN A 280 15.09 -11.67 2.01
CA ASN A 280 16.46 -11.18 1.98
C ASN A 280 17.34 -12.05 1.04
N ALA A 281 18.60 -11.65 0.85
CA ALA A 281 19.53 -12.35 -0.05
C ALA A 281 19.79 -13.82 0.32
N ARG A 282 19.65 -14.18 1.62
CA ARG A 282 19.83 -15.55 2.09
C ARG A 282 18.58 -16.41 1.91
N GLY A 283 17.42 -15.79 1.67
CA GLY A 283 16.14 -16.50 1.52
C GLY A 283 15.49 -16.94 2.83
N ASP A 284 16.02 -16.53 4.00
CA ASP A 284 15.56 -16.96 5.31
C ASP A 284 14.61 -15.97 6.00
N LYS A 285 14.55 -14.71 5.54
CA LYS A 285 13.76 -13.66 6.19
C LYS A 285 12.85 -12.94 5.18
N PRO A 286 11.51 -13.05 5.32
CA PRO A 286 10.59 -12.36 4.43
C PRO A 286 10.52 -10.86 4.74
N HIS A 287 10.51 -10.03 3.69
CA HIS A 287 10.16 -8.62 3.72
C HIS A 287 8.66 -8.44 3.50
N LEU A 288 8.08 -9.23 2.60
CA LEU A 288 6.64 -9.34 2.41
C LEU A 288 6.26 -10.78 2.04
N ARG A 289 5.00 -11.10 2.29
CA ARG A 289 4.31 -12.31 1.85
C ARG A 289 3.00 -11.91 1.21
N ALA A 290 2.62 -12.56 0.11
CA ALA A 290 1.40 -12.21 -0.59
C ALA A 290 0.77 -13.43 -1.28
N ARG A 291 -0.56 -13.38 -1.40
CA ARG A 291 -1.37 -14.26 -2.24
C ARG A 291 -1.92 -13.43 -3.40
N LEU A 292 -1.72 -13.91 -4.60
CA LEU A 292 -2.14 -13.27 -5.84
C LEU A 292 -3.08 -14.20 -6.60
N SER A 293 -4.18 -13.64 -7.13
CA SER A 293 -4.99 -14.29 -8.16
C SER A 293 -5.34 -13.29 -9.26
N TYR A 294 -5.49 -13.74 -10.49
CA TYR A 294 -5.84 -12.85 -11.61
C TYR A 294 -6.53 -13.59 -12.76
N GLN A 295 -7.14 -12.79 -13.63
CA GLN A 295 -7.63 -13.19 -14.95
C GLN A 295 -7.06 -12.22 -15.99
N VAL A 296 -6.57 -12.75 -17.09
CA VAL A 296 -6.15 -11.95 -18.26
C VAL A 296 -7.37 -11.59 -19.10
N LYS A 297 -7.22 -10.52 -19.88
CA LYS A 297 -8.26 -10.03 -20.77
C LYS A 297 -8.39 -10.90 -22.04
#